data_58d8058ab4700439a21cfc77e62cf323
#
_entry.id   58d8058ab4700439a21cfc77e62cf323
#
_cell.length_a   1.000
_cell.length_b   1.000
_cell.length_c   1.000
_cell.angle_alpha   90.00
_cell.angle_beta   90.00
_cell.angle_gamma   90.00
#
_symmetry.space_group_name_H-M   'P 1'
#
loop_
_entity.id
_entity.type
_entity.pdbx_description
1 polymer ?
#
loop_
_entity_poly.entity_id
_entity_poly.type
_entity_poly.pdbx_seq_one_letter_code
_entity_poly.pdbx_strand_id
1 'polypeptide(L)'
;DPDAAPAAFYAANLLLLAASLCVGFPVLRDGLNGLRGRSSSETMPALAAVAALVQAVTAMLNANVYRGTTGISLLSGMAALGLFLALLGSRVMLAAVKGGYELVTNGVEFEGAYRAKDKDLLRALARDLEQKDPWVLLSRPMKEADGFVEQSLSERASERRARKVSYILLGVALLSGVLFLLAGAGWNKAAAAMAAVLCMGAPLSSTLIAGVASLRLQRAAAAVGAVVPGWQAIEQLGGIDTLQIDADDLFTADSAQLEDIRIFKGGRIDRAILYAASVLNESHGTLKGLFRQIVEERTDILFPVKDLEQHHGLGFSAWCDNNRILIGTRRYLEQEGVPLPDEEYEMQHSKNGELQILYLAVSGNLHAMFVLKYVGGRNVARGLAVLQKENIRLLVTCQDPSLTAHHITEAYRLPEGMITVLDQEQCNAIKAAPEDPEDTCCMIHLKAFASLTGGLQAADQAQNAESS
;
A
#
# COMPACT_ATOMS: atom_id res chain seq x y z
N ASP A 1 -11.67 48.57 24.61
CA ASP A 1 -11.24 49.66 23.74
C ASP A 1 -9.78 50.02 24.12
N PRO A 2 -8.79 49.91 23.21
CA PRO A 2 -7.40 50.18 23.46
C PRO A 2 -7.11 51.63 23.84
N ASP A 3 -7.99 52.55 23.45
CA ASP A 3 -7.82 53.98 23.73
C ASP A 3 -8.41 54.40 25.10
N ALA A 4 -9.45 53.68 25.57
CA ALA A 4 -10.09 53.98 26.86
C ALA A 4 -9.36 53.37 28.05
N ALA A 5 -8.83 52.16 27.94
CA ALA A 5 -8.13 51.46 29.01
C ALA A 5 -6.96 50.61 28.46
N PRO A 6 -5.86 51.23 28.00
CA PRO A 6 -4.80 50.56 27.28
C PRO A 6 -4.10 49.48 28.09
N ALA A 7 -3.79 49.73 29.33
CA ALA A 7 -3.09 48.76 30.19
C ALA A 7 -3.95 47.48 30.38
N ALA A 8 -5.24 47.63 30.61
CA ALA A 8 -6.16 46.50 30.74
C ALA A 8 -6.32 45.72 29.39
N PHE A 9 -6.36 46.41 28.26
CA PHE A 9 -6.45 45.79 26.93
C PHE A 9 -5.20 44.95 26.62
N TYR A 10 -4.00 45.52 26.80
CA TYR A 10 -2.77 44.79 26.52
C TYR A 10 -2.51 43.66 27.52
N ALA A 11 -2.87 43.84 28.80
CA ALA A 11 -2.81 42.76 29.78
C ALA A 11 -3.77 41.63 29.46
N ALA A 12 -5.00 41.94 29.09
CA ALA A 12 -5.98 40.91 28.65
C ALA A 12 -5.50 40.17 27.40
N ASN A 13 -4.96 40.88 26.41
CA ASN A 13 -4.41 40.28 25.19
C ASN A 13 -3.25 39.32 25.50
N LEU A 14 -2.30 39.74 26.39
CA LEU A 14 -1.18 38.91 26.84
C LEU A 14 -1.66 37.67 27.60
N LEU A 15 -2.65 37.80 28.48
CA LEU A 15 -3.25 36.67 29.21
C LEU A 15 -3.94 35.69 28.30
N LEU A 16 -4.72 36.14 27.29
CA LEU A 16 -5.36 35.28 26.32
C LEU A 16 -4.33 34.55 25.45
N LEU A 17 -3.27 35.25 25.02
CA LEU A 17 -2.19 34.61 24.27
C LEU A 17 -1.45 33.59 25.14
N ALA A 18 -1.16 33.91 26.41
CA ALA A 18 -0.53 32.96 27.35
C ALA A 18 -1.41 31.72 27.57
N ALA A 19 -2.72 31.89 27.72
CA ALA A 19 -3.65 30.77 27.81
C ALA A 19 -3.61 29.92 26.56
N SER A 20 -3.60 30.53 25.36
CA SER A 20 -3.47 29.84 24.09
C SER A 20 -2.15 29.06 23.95
N LEU A 21 -1.05 29.62 24.45
CA LEU A 21 0.27 28.97 24.52
C LEU A 21 0.29 27.79 25.50
N CYS A 22 -0.40 27.89 26.62
CA CYS A 22 -0.53 26.80 27.59
C CYS A 22 -1.31 25.60 26.96
N VAL A 23 -2.43 25.88 26.30
CA VAL A 23 -3.18 24.85 25.60
C VAL A 23 -2.42 24.28 24.41
N GLY A 24 -1.72 25.14 23.66
CA GLY A 24 -0.89 24.79 22.51
C GLY A 24 0.54 24.34 22.86
N PHE A 25 0.84 24.08 24.12
CA PHE A 25 2.20 23.73 24.56
C PHE A 25 2.81 22.53 23.84
N PRO A 26 2.07 21.42 23.55
CA PRO A 26 2.60 20.31 22.75
C PRO A 26 3.08 20.78 21.38
N VAL A 27 2.27 21.55 20.65
CA VAL A 27 2.61 22.12 19.32
C VAL A 27 3.84 23.03 19.43
N LEU A 28 3.88 23.87 20.47
CA LEU A 28 5.01 24.78 20.69
C LEU A 28 6.31 24.00 20.92
N ARG A 29 6.27 23.00 21.78
CA ARG A 29 7.44 22.16 22.11
C ARG A 29 7.94 21.40 20.87
N ASP A 30 7.02 20.73 20.17
CA ASP A 30 7.37 19.87 19.04
C ASP A 30 7.77 20.71 17.82
N GLY A 31 7.12 21.87 17.62
CA GLY A 31 7.48 22.83 16.59
C GLY A 31 8.87 23.45 16.81
N LEU A 32 9.23 23.81 18.03
CA LEU A 32 10.56 24.34 18.35
C LEU A 32 11.65 23.25 18.30
N ASN A 33 11.33 22.02 18.70
CA ASN A 33 12.23 20.87 18.53
C ASN A 33 12.50 20.57 17.05
N GLY A 34 11.54 20.86 16.18
CA GLY A 34 11.69 20.77 14.73
C GLY A 34 12.84 21.62 14.17
N LEU A 35 13.19 22.73 14.80
CA LEU A 35 14.35 23.55 14.44
C LEU A 35 15.70 22.83 14.63
N ARG A 36 15.77 21.79 15.48
CA ARG A 36 16.98 21.01 15.76
C ARG A 36 17.19 19.81 14.86
N GLY A 37 16.51 19.76 13.72
CA GLY A 37 16.73 18.71 12.70
C GLY A 37 15.62 17.65 12.58
N ARG A 38 14.61 17.66 13.43
CA ARG A 38 13.38 16.90 13.24
C ARG A 38 12.31 17.84 12.69
N SER A 39 12.00 17.74 11.39
CA SER A 39 10.99 18.61 10.81
C SER A 39 9.61 18.27 11.35
N SER A 40 8.83 19.32 11.55
CA SER A 40 7.43 19.23 11.96
C SER A 40 6.65 20.32 11.23
N SER A 41 5.45 20.00 10.78
CA SER A 41 4.49 20.98 10.25
C SER A 41 4.08 22.02 11.30
N GLU A 42 4.40 21.76 12.56
CA GLU A 42 4.10 22.64 13.72
C GLU A 42 5.15 23.74 13.92
N THR A 43 6.31 23.66 13.26
CA THR A 43 7.42 24.62 13.44
C THR A 43 7.00 26.06 13.12
N MET A 44 6.23 26.26 12.04
CA MET A 44 5.81 27.61 11.66
C MET A 44 4.79 28.23 12.62
N PRO A 45 3.71 27.53 13.01
CA PRO A 45 2.81 28.00 14.06
C PRO A 45 3.52 28.33 15.39
N ALA A 46 4.51 27.50 15.77
CA ALA A 46 5.28 27.71 16.99
C ALA A 46 6.13 28.97 16.89
N LEU A 47 6.84 29.23 15.80
CA LEU A 47 7.63 30.46 15.59
C LEU A 47 6.75 31.70 15.54
N ALA A 48 5.59 31.64 14.88
CA ALA A 48 4.62 32.72 14.86
C ALA A 48 4.10 33.04 16.27
N ALA A 49 3.83 32.01 17.08
CA ALA A 49 3.38 32.18 18.47
C ALA A 49 4.42 32.82 19.36
N VAL A 50 5.71 32.44 19.24
CA VAL A 50 6.82 33.04 19.97
C VAL A 50 7.00 34.50 19.57
N ALA A 51 6.97 34.82 18.28
CA ALA A 51 7.10 36.18 17.80
C ALA A 51 5.93 37.08 18.26
N ALA A 52 4.71 36.57 18.24
CA ALA A 52 3.52 37.28 18.75
C ALA A 52 3.62 37.50 20.28
N LEU A 53 4.19 36.56 21.04
CA LEU A 53 4.43 36.70 22.46
C LEU A 53 5.42 37.85 22.72
N VAL A 54 6.54 37.90 21.99
CA VAL A 54 7.51 38.97 22.08
C VAL A 54 6.86 40.34 21.77
N GLN A 55 6.05 40.39 20.70
CA GLN A 55 5.28 41.59 20.34
C GLN A 55 4.31 42.00 21.47
N ALA A 56 3.56 41.07 22.03
CA ALA A 56 2.59 41.35 23.09
C ALA A 56 3.26 41.88 24.38
N VAL A 57 4.43 41.33 24.74
CA VAL A 57 5.23 41.81 25.86
C VAL A 57 5.75 43.25 25.61
N THR A 58 6.28 43.50 24.42
CA THR A 58 6.74 44.88 24.08
C THR A 58 5.58 45.87 24.02
N ALA A 59 4.39 45.45 23.59
CA ALA A 59 3.20 46.27 23.59
C ALA A 59 2.72 46.62 25.01
N MET A 60 2.81 45.68 25.94
CA MET A 60 2.47 45.95 27.36
C MET A 60 3.41 46.93 28.00
N LEU A 61 4.73 46.85 27.69
CA LEU A 61 5.75 47.74 28.22
C LEU A 61 5.65 49.16 27.65
N ASN A 62 5.20 49.33 26.39
CA ASN A 62 5.15 50.60 25.68
C ASN A 62 3.82 50.80 24.95
N ALA A 63 2.72 50.82 25.68
CA ALA A 63 1.36 50.90 25.14
C ALA A 63 1.11 52.08 24.20
N ASN A 64 1.84 53.18 24.37
CA ASN A 64 1.66 54.39 23.57
C ASN A 64 2.01 54.25 22.08
N VAL A 65 2.91 53.32 21.73
CA VAL A 65 3.32 53.07 20.35
C VAL A 65 2.20 52.34 19.54
N TYR A 66 1.31 51.66 20.24
CA TYR A 66 0.23 50.88 19.66
C TYR A 66 -1.12 51.62 19.66
N ARG A 67 -1.15 52.91 20.01
CA ARG A 67 -2.36 53.72 20.03
C ARG A 67 -2.54 54.55 18.75
N GLY A 68 -3.79 54.80 18.43
CA GLY A 68 -4.21 55.73 17.36
C GLY A 68 -4.32 55.08 15.97
N THR A 69 -4.67 55.87 14.98
CA THR A 69 -4.88 55.41 13.58
C THR A 69 -3.60 54.92 12.88
N THR A 70 -2.45 55.28 13.40
CA THR A 70 -1.13 54.80 12.91
C THR A 70 -0.57 53.69 13.80
N GLY A 71 -1.35 53.18 14.73
CA GLY A 71 -0.95 52.13 15.66
C GLY A 71 -0.59 50.82 14.97
N ILE A 72 0.35 50.10 15.58
CA ILE A 72 0.78 48.80 15.12
C ILE A 72 -0.26 47.76 15.58
N SER A 73 -0.76 46.91 14.66
CA SER A 73 -1.69 45.87 15.01
C SER A 73 -1.02 44.72 15.78
N LEU A 74 -1.70 44.22 16.83
CA LEU A 74 -1.28 43.02 17.55
C LEU A 74 -1.63 41.78 16.75
N LEU A 75 -0.69 40.85 16.63
CA LEU A 75 -0.82 39.62 15.88
C LEU A 75 -1.12 38.39 16.75
N SER A 76 -1.44 38.62 18.05
CA SER A 76 -1.77 37.56 19.01
C SER A 76 -2.95 36.66 18.53
N GLY A 77 -3.96 37.28 17.90
CA GLY A 77 -5.10 36.51 17.34
C GLY A 77 -4.69 35.59 16.22
N MET A 78 -3.80 36.02 15.31
CA MET A 78 -3.28 35.17 14.23
C MET A 78 -2.44 34.03 14.79
N ALA A 79 -1.59 34.29 15.79
CA ALA A 79 -0.80 33.27 16.46
C ALA A 79 -1.67 32.24 17.19
N ALA A 80 -2.69 32.69 17.92
CA ALA A 80 -3.65 31.81 18.59
C ALA A 80 -4.44 30.94 17.58
N LEU A 81 -4.86 31.53 16.46
CA LEU A 81 -5.51 30.78 15.36
C LEU A 81 -4.55 29.72 14.76
N GLY A 82 -3.29 30.08 14.53
CA GLY A 82 -2.27 29.16 14.05
C GLY A 82 -2.07 27.97 14.99
N LEU A 83 -1.95 28.21 16.30
CA LEU A 83 -1.87 27.15 17.30
C LEU A 83 -3.12 26.29 17.36
N PHE A 84 -4.32 26.88 17.25
CA PHE A 84 -5.57 26.13 17.20
C PHE A 84 -5.64 25.22 15.97
N LEU A 85 -5.31 25.74 14.78
CA LEU A 85 -5.28 24.96 13.55
C LEU A 85 -4.25 23.83 13.60
N ALA A 86 -3.08 24.09 14.21
CA ALA A 86 -2.05 23.07 14.42
C ALA A 86 -2.53 21.96 15.36
N LEU A 87 -3.12 22.31 16.51
CA LEU A 87 -3.70 21.34 17.45
C LEU A 87 -4.81 20.49 16.81
N LEU A 88 -5.69 21.13 16.04
CA LEU A 88 -6.73 20.43 15.32
C LEU A 88 -6.14 19.47 14.29
N GLY A 89 -5.13 19.91 13.55
CA GLY A 89 -4.41 19.09 12.57
C GLY A 89 -3.74 17.87 13.21
N SER A 90 -3.04 18.06 14.32
CA SER A 90 -2.38 16.97 15.06
C SER A 90 -3.41 15.96 15.61
N ARG A 91 -4.57 16.41 16.08
CA ARG A 91 -5.67 15.51 16.48
C ARG A 91 -6.25 14.72 15.32
N VAL A 92 -6.45 15.36 14.17
CA VAL A 92 -6.93 14.68 12.95
C VAL A 92 -5.92 13.66 12.47
N MET A 93 -4.62 13.99 12.51
CA MET A 93 -3.52 13.08 12.17
C MET A 93 -3.53 11.84 13.10
N LEU A 94 -3.62 12.08 14.41
CA LEU A 94 -3.68 11.00 15.40
C LEU A 94 -4.91 10.10 15.18
N ALA A 95 -6.05 10.68 14.83
CA ALA A 95 -7.26 9.91 14.50
C ALA A 95 -7.06 9.02 13.26
N ALA A 96 -6.31 9.49 12.25
CA ALA A 96 -5.97 8.69 11.08
C ALA A 96 -5.07 7.50 11.46
N VAL A 97 -4.01 7.75 12.25
CA VAL A 97 -3.08 6.70 12.71
C VAL A 97 -3.82 5.69 13.59
N LYS A 98 -4.64 6.17 14.53
CA LYS A 98 -5.44 5.31 15.41
C LYS A 98 -6.40 4.42 14.61
N GLY A 99 -7.13 4.98 13.65
CA GLY A 99 -8.04 4.20 12.79
C GLY A 99 -7.32 3.15 11.95
N GLY A 100 -6.12 3.44 11.44
CA GLY A 100 -5.27 2.45 10.77
C GLY A 100 -4.81 1.34 11.72
N TYR A 101 -4.33 1.71 12.90
CA TYR A 101 -3.87 0.75 13.92
C TYR A 101 -5.01 -0.18 14.40
N GLU A 102 -6.19 0.38 14.69
CA GLU A 102 -7.36 -0.41 15.08
C GLU A 102 -7.78 -1.41 13.99
N LEU A 103 -7.66 -1.04 12.70
CA LEU A 103 -7.96 -1.94 11.61
C LEU A 103 -6.98 -3.12 11.58
N VAL A 104 -5.69 -2.86 11.71
CA VAL A 104 -4.63 -3.89 11.66
C VAL A 104 -4.68 -4.83 12.86
N THR A 105 -5.13 -4.35 14.03
CA THR A 105 -5.16 -5.12 15.28
C THR A 105 -6.50 -5.77 15.59
N ASN A 106 -7.47 -5.74 14.69
CA ASN A 106 -8.81 -6.27 14.93
C ASN A 106 -8.93 -7.81 14.89
N GLY A 107 -7.83 -8.53 14.76
CA GLY A 107 -7.78 -10.00 14.76
C GLY A 107 -8.04 -10.65 13.39
N VAL A 108 -8.12 -9.86 12.33
CA VAL A 108 -8.18 -10.35 10.94
C VAL A 108 -6.75 -10.59 10.45
N GLU A 109 -6.56 -11.63 9.64
CA GLU A 109 -5.28 -11.89 8.99
C GLU A 109 -5.03 -10.89 7.87
N PHE A 110 -3.90 -10.20 7.96
CA PHE A 110 -3.43 -9.25 6.96
C PHE A 110 -2.15 -9.74 6.29
N GLU A 111 -1.95 -9.27 5.07
CA GLU A 111 -0.68 -9.36 4.36
C GLU A 111 -0.01 -7.99 4.35
N GLY A 112 1.31 -8.00 4.46
CA GLY A 112 2.13 -6.81 4.27
C GLY A 112 2.73 -6.80 2.88
N ALA A 113 2.64 -5.68 2.19
CA ALA A 113 3.29 -5.45 0.92
C ALA A 113 4.63 -4.74 1.15
N TYR A 114 5.71 -5.33 0.65
CA TYR A 114 7.09 -4.89 0.83
C TYR A 114 7.76 -4.67 -0.52
N ARG A 115 8.59 -3.66 -0.62
CA ARG A 115 9.45 -3.46 -1.78
C ARG A 115 10.60 -4.46 -1.74
N ALA A 116 10.79 -5.22 -2.80
CA ALA A 116 11.94 -6.10 -2.95
C ALA A 116 13.24 -5.28 -3.00
N LYS A 117 14.20 -5.60 -2.13
CA LYS A 117 15.52 -4.94 -2.05
C LYS A 117 16.66 -5.91 -2.36
N ASP A 118 16.41 -7.21 -2.22
CA ASP A 118 17.43 -8.25 -2.48
C ASP A 118 17.82 -8.23 -3.96
N LYS A 119 19.12 -8.05 -4.21
CA LYS A 119 19.68 -7.94 -5.56
C LYS A 119 19.63 -9.25 -6.34
N ASP A 120 19.73 -10.38 -5.65
CA ASP A 120 19.71 -11.68 -6.31
C ASP A 120 18.30 -12.06 -6.71
N LEU A 121 17.31 -11.75 -5.83
CA LEU A 121 15.90 -11.85 -6.17
C LEU A 121 15.54 -10.94 -7.35
N LEU A 122 15.92 -9.66 -7.30
CA LEU A 122 15.64 -8.71 -8.38
C LEU A 122 16.24 -9.14 -9.71
N ARG A 123 17.46 -9.72 -9.72
CA ARG A 123 18.07 -10.28 -10.93
C ARG A 123 17.31 -11.48 -11.48
N ALA A 124 16.84 -12.38 -10.60
CA ALA A 124 16.03 -13.52 -11.01
C ALA A 124 14.70 -13.07 -11.64
N LEU A 125 14.03 -12.09 -11.03
CA LEU A 125 12.76 -11.55 -11.53
C LEU A 125 12.93 -10.69 -12.78
N ALA A 126 14.03 -9.93 -12.90
CA ALA A 126 14.32 -9.06 -14.05
C ALA A 126 14.63 -9.83 -15.35
N ARG A 127 14.89 -11.13 -15.29
CA ARG A 127 15.24 -11.94 -16.47
C ARG A 127 14.18 -11.84 -17.58
N ASP A 128 12.91 -11.83 -17.20
CA ASP A 128 11.77 -11.79 -18.12
C ASP A 128 11.16 -10.38 -18.24
N LEU A 129 11.77 -9.39 -17.57
CA LEU A 129 11.40 -8.00 -17.64
C LEU A 129 12.42 -7.24 -18.48
N GLU A 130 11.99 -6.39 -19.38
CA GLU A 130 12.87 -5.54 -20.22
C GLU A 130 13.63 -4.49 -19.41
N GLN A 131 13.35 -4.36 -18.12
CA GLN A 131 13.94 -3.34 -17.23
C GLN A 131 15.09 -3.91 -16.42
N LYS A 132 16.17 -3.10 -16.30
CA LYS A 132 17.37 -3.50 -15.54
C LYS A 132 17.20 -3.48 -14.03
N ASP A 133 16.34 -2.61 -13.48
CA ASP A 133 16.07 -2.45 -12.04
C ASP A 133 14.56 -2.27 -11.81
N PRO A 134 13.76 -3.35 -11.83
CA PRO A 134 12.33 -3.25 -11.60
C PRO A 134 12.03 -2.93 -10.12
N TRP A 135 11.02 -2.07 -9.90
CA TRP A 135 10.49 -1.81 -8.56
C TRP A 135 9.38 -2.80 -8.24
N VAL A 136 9.77 -3.92 -7.69
CA VAL A 136 8.87 -5.05 -7.39
C VAL A 136 8.28 -4.91 -6.00
N LEU A 137 6.94 -5.00 -5.91
CA LEU A 137 6.21 -5.13 -4.66
C LEU A 137 5.85 -6.61 -4.44
N LEU A 138 6.17 -7.11 -3.25
CA LEU A 138 5.89 -8.48 -2.81
C LEU A 138 4.90 -8.46 -1.65
N SER A 139 3.89 -9.32 -1.66
CA SER A 139 3.01 -9.54 -0.50
C SER A 139 3.46 -10.76 0.31
N ARG A 140 3.45 -10.61 1.64
CA ARG A 140 3.80 -11.68 2.60
C ARG A 140 2.85 -11.63 3.79
N PRO A 141 2.53 -12.79 4.41
CA PRO A 141 1.75 -12.82 5.64
C PRO A 141 2.41 -11.95 6.72
N MET A 142 1.63 -11.08 7.33
CA MET A 142 2.12 -10.17 8.35
C MET A 142 1.97 -10.83 9.73
N LYS A 143 3.07 -10.92 10.50
CA LYS A 143 3.07 -11.54 11.84
C LYS A 143 2.74 -10.53 12.94
N GLU A 144 3.26 -9.31 12.84
CA GLU A 144 3.12 -8.24 13.84
C GLU A 144 3.10 -6.86 13.17
N ALA A 145 2.41 -5.90 13.79
CA ALA A 145 2.33 -4.52 13.32
C ALA A 145 3.45 -3.62 13.91
N ASP A 146 4.63 -4.20 14.14
CA ASP A 146 5.75 -3.49 14.75
C ASP A 146 6.20 -2.31 13.86
N GLY A 147 6.48 -1.18 14.53
CA GLY A 147 6.89 0.04 13.83
C GLY A 147 5.76 0.77 13.06
N PHE A 148 4.53 0.27 13.05
CA PHE A 148 3.41 0.89 12.33
C PHE A 148 3.18 2.34 12.73
N VAL A 149 3.19 2.64 14.04
CA VAL A 149 2.93 4.01 14.55
C VAL A 149 4.05 4.95 14.15
N GLU A 150 5.31 4.53 14.29
CA GLU A 150 6.48 5.32 13.92
C GLU A 150 6.50 5.61 12.42
N GLN A 151 6.21 4.62 11.61
CA GLN A 151 6.14 4.75 10.15
C GLN A 151 4.97 5.65 9.72
N SER A 152 3.81 5.51 10.36
CA SER A 152 2.62 6.34 10.11
C SER A 152 2.85 7.83 10.42
N LEU A 153 3.78 8.13 11.34
CA LEU A 153 4.20 9.48 11.69
C LEU A 153 5.46 9.93 10.96
N SER A 154 5.89 9.20 9.92
CA SER A 154 7.06 9.56 9.12
C SER A 154 6.90 10.91 8.41
N GLU A 155 8.04 11.59 8.24
CA GLU A 155 8.12 12.93 7.64
C GLU A 155 7.66 12.96 6.18
N ARG A 156 6.83 13.92 5.82
CA ARG A 156 6.39 14.16 4.44
C ARG A 156 7.41 14.95 3.64
N ALA A 157 7.37 14.81 2.31
CA ALA A 157 8.19 15.62 1.42
C ALA A 157 7.86 17.13 1.54
N SER A 158 6.57 17.46 1.72
CA SER A 158 6.11 18.83 1.99
C SER A 158 6.68 19.39 3.29
N GLU A 159 6.80 18.58 4.34
CA GLU A 159 7.40 19.01 5.62
C GLU A 159 8.89 19.28 5.49
N ARG A 160 9.62 18.47 4.73
CA ARG A 160 11.04 18.73 4.40
C ARG A 160 11.22 20.06 3.67
N ARG A 161 10.30 20.39 2.73
CA ARG A 161 10.28 21.69 2.05
C ARG A 161 9.89 22.81 3.01
N ALA A 162 8.86 22.62 3.81
CA ALA A 162 8.39 23.59 4.79
C ALA A 162 9.49 23.96 5.81
N ARG A 163 10.33 23.00 6.22
CA ARG A 163 11.49 23.27 7.10
C ARG A 163 12.46 24.27 6.48
N LYS A 164 12.81 24.11 5.20
CA LYS A 164 13.69 25.06 4.50
C LYS A 164 13.07 26.47 4.46
N VAL A 165 11.78 26.54 4.16
CA VAL A 165 11.02 27.79 4.15
C VAL A 165 10.97 28.42 5.57
N SER A 166 10.83 27.60 6.61
CA SER A 166 10.84 28.08 8.01
C SER A 166 12.17 28.78 8.38
N TYR A 167 13.29 28.20 8.00
CA TYR A 167 14.59 28.82 8.23
C TYR A 167 14.76 30.14 7.45
N ILE A 168 14.29 30.19 6.21
CA ILE A 168 14.32 31.42 5.40
C ILE A 168 13.44 32.49 6.03
N LEU A 169 12.21 32.16 6.42
CA LEU A 169 11.30 33.10 7.06
C LEU A 169 11.83 33.60 8.41
N LEU A 170 12.44 32.71 9.20
CA LEU A 170 13.09 33.11 10.44
C LEU A 170 14.25 34.08 10.17
N GLY A 171 15.08 33.82 9.18
CA GLY A 171 16.15 34.71 8.75
C GLY A 171 15.63 36.07 8.31
N VAL A 172 14.58 36.10 7.47
CA VAL A 172 13.92 37.35 7.03
C VAL A 172 13.32 38.11 8.20
N ALA A 173 12.69 37.40 9.15
CA ALA A 173 12.11 38.01 10.34
C ALA A 173 13.21 38.67 11.23
N LEU A 174 14.29 37.97 11.48
CA LEU A 174 15.43 38.49 12.23
C LEU A 174 16.07 39.68 11.51
N LEU A 175 16.27 39.58 10.21
CA LEU A 175 16.83 40.69 9.40
C LEU A 175 15.92 41.92 9.45
N SER A 176 14.58 41.73 9.29
CA SER A 176 13.62 42.83 9.40
C SER A 176 13.68 43.52 10.78
N GLY A 177 13.75 42.72 11.85
CA GLY A 177 13.91 43.26 13.21
C GLY A 177 15.17 44.08 13.38
N VAL A 178 16.34 43.59 12.89
CA VAL A 178 17.60 44.30 12.92
C VAL A 178 17.56 45.60 12.11
N LEU A 179 17.00 45.58 10.91
CA LEU A 179 16.86 46.76 10.05
C LEU A 179 16.01 47.87 10.74
N PHE A 180 14.90 47.50 11.39
CA PHE A 180 14.08 48.46 12.14
C PHE A 180 14.82 49.03 13.33
N LEU A 181 15.64 48.24 14.02
CA LEU A 181 16.49 48.74 15.14
C LEU A 181 17.58 49.71 14.62
N LEU A 182 18.26 49.37 13.54
CA LEU A 182 19.29 50.22 12.91
C LEU A 182 18.70 51.52 12.37
N ALA A 183 17.47 51.50 11.89
CA ALA A 183 16.73 52.69 11.46
C ALA A 183 16.22 53.56 12.62
N GLY A 184 16.56 53.22 13.89
CA GLY A 184 16.13 53.97 15.05
C GLY A 184 14.63 53.86 15.38
N ALA A 185 13.94 52.89 14.81
CA ALA A 185 12.49 52.74 14.95
C ALA A 185 12.02 52.19 16.32
N GLY A 186 12.97 51.75 17.15
CA GLY A 186 12.72 51.20 18.48
C GLY A 186 12.27 49.73 18.51
N TRP A 187 12.41 49.13 19.70
CA TRP A 187 12.14 47.67 19.90
C TRP A 187 10.68 47.24 19.56
N ASN A 188 9.72 48.13 19.78
CA ASN A 188 8.31 47.79 19.50
C ASN A 188 8.04 47.59 18.02
N LYS A 189 8.59 48.45 17.15
CA LYS A 189 8.43 48.30 15.69
C LYS A 189 9.24 47.14 15.16
N ALA A 190 10.42 46.89 15.75
CA ALA A 190 11.22 45.70 15.39
C ALA A 190 10.48 44.40 15.74
N ALA A 191 9.94 44.28 16.95
CA ALA A 191 9.16 43.12 17.37
C ALA A 191 7.89 42.92 16.50
N ALA A 192 7.21 44.04 16.18
CA ALA A 192 6.04 43.99 15.30
C ALA A 192 6.37 43.55 13.87
N ALA A 193 7.50 43.99 13.32
CA ALA A 193 7.97 43.57 12.00
C ALA A 193 8.32 42.05 11.97
N MET A 194 9.00 41.55 12.98
CA MET A 194 9.30 40.14 13.14
C MET A 194 8.03 39.31 13.24
N ALA A 195 7.08 39.72 14.09
CA ALA A 195 5.79 39.05 14.23
C ALA A 195 4.99 39.07 12.94
N ALA A 196 4.99 40.18 12.18
CA ALA A 196 4.33 40.29 10.91
C ALA A 196 4.87 39.29 9.89
N VAL A 197 6.19 39.22 9.77
CA VAL A 197 6.82 38.25 8.84
C VAL A 197 6.46 36.81 9.19
N LEU A 198 6.50 36.42 10.45
CA LEU A 198 6.26 35.06 10.89
C LEU A 198 4.75 34.70 10.94
N CYS A 199 3.88 35.61 11.33
CA CYS A 199 2.44 35.34 11.40
C CYS A 199 1.75 35.42 10.03
N MET A 200 2.19 36.30 9.13
CA MET A 200 1.59 36.50 7.82
C MET A 200 2.29 35.73 6.70
N GLY A 201 3.58 35.49 6.82
CA GLY A 201 4.37 34.74 5.84
C GLY A 201 4.28 33.22 6.01
N ALA A 202 3.80 32.74 7.15
CA ALA A 202 3.71 31.31 7.45
C ALA A 202 2.40 30.69 7.05
N PRO A 203 2.38 29.47 6.45
CA PRO A 203 1.17 28.72 6.24
C PRO A 203 0.69 28.10 7.55
N LEU A 204 -0.07 28.86 8.34
CA LEU A 204 -0.54 28.44 9.68
C LEU A 204 -1.47 27.22 9.65
N SER A 205 -2.06 26.90 8.50
CA SER A 205 -2.96 25.75 8.28
C SER A 205 -2.24 24.48 7.81
N SER A 206 -0.91 24.48 7.65
CA SER A 206 -0.16 23.36 7.09
C SER A 206 -0.40 22.03 7.81
N THR A 207 -0.39 22.03 9.15
CA THR A 207 -0.65 20.85 9.98
C THR A 207 -2.06 20.31 9.78
N LEU A 208 -3.05 21.19 9.67
CA LEU A 208 -4.45 20.80 9.44
C LEU A 208 -4.62 20.17 8.07
N ILE A 209 -4.05 20.77 7.02
CA ILE A 209 -4.08 20.21 5.65
C ILE A 209 -3.43 18.83 5.64
N ALA A 210 -2.26 18.69 6.28
CA ALA A 210 -1.57 17.42 6.42
C ALA A 210 -2.42 16.36 7.13
N GLY A 211 -3.04 16.70 8.24
CA GLY A 211 -3.90 15.81 9.01
C GLY A 211 -5.14 15.36 8.22
N VAL A 212 -5.81 16.29 7.53
CA VAL A 212 -6.99 15.98 6.70
C VAL A 212 -6.60 15.08 5.53
N ALA A 213 -5.48 15.31 4.87
CA ALA A 213 -4.99 14.45 3.79
C ALA A 213 -4.71 13.02 4.28
N SER A 214 -4.04 12.86 5.46
CA SER A 214 -3.82 11.55 6.07
C SER A 214 -5.13 10.84 6.42
N LEU A 215 -6.11 11.56 6.97
CA LEU A 215 -7.40 10.97 7.33
C LEU A 215 -8.19 10.53 6.08
N ARG A 216 -8.13 11.30 4.98
CA ARG A 216 -8.75 10.93 3.70
C ARG A 216 -8.11 9.67 3.12
N LEU A 217 -6.78 9.60 3.10
CA LEU A 217 -6.05 8.42 2.65
C LEU A 217 -6.42 7.20 3.49
N GLN A 218 -6.35 7.33 4.82
CA GLN A 218 -6.69 6.24 5.74
C GLN A 218 -8.12 5.73 5.51
N ARG A 219 -9.11 6.63 5.34
CA ARG A 219 -10.49 6.25 5.07
C ARG A 219 -10.67 5.58 3.71
N ALA A 220 -10.00 6.08 2.68
CA ALA A 220 -10.06 5.50 1.34
C ALA A 220 -9.44 4.08 1.32
N ALA A 221 -8.28 3.90 1.93
CA ALA A 221 -7.63 2.61 2.05
C ALA A 221 -8.44 1.64 2.95
N ALA A 222 -8.93 2.09 4.10
CA ALA A 222 -9.74 1.29 5.00
C ALA A 222 -11.04 0.78 4.37
N ALA A 223 -11.65 1.54 3.47
CA ALA A 223 -12.86 1.15 2.76
C ALA A 223 -12.66 -0.12 1.90
N VAL A 224 -11.43 -0.42 1.50
CA VAL A 224 -11.07 -1.63 0.75
C VAL A 224 -10.31 -2.63 1.61
N GLY A 225 -10.21 -2.41 2.92
CA GLY A 225 -9.48 -3.28 3.84
C GLY A 225 -7.95 -3.16 3.74
N ALA A 226 -7.45 -2.00 3.34
CA ALA A 226 -6.02 -1.70 3.28
C ALA A 226 -5.64 -0.56 4.24
N VAL A 227 -4.37 -0.50 4.61
CA VAL A 227 -3.77 0.59 5.39
C VAL A 227 -2.41 0.94 4.80
N VAL A 228 -2.17 2.22 4.55
CA VAL A 228 -0.87 2.72 4.10
C VAL A 228 -0.20 3.43 5.27
N PRO A 229 0.90 2.90 5.82
CA PRO A 229 1.53 3.44 7.01
C PRO A 229 2.41 4.66 6.68
N GLY A 230 1.80 5.83 6.66
CA GLY A 230 2.51 7.09 6.53
C GLY A 230 2.96 7.46 5.13
N TRP A 231 3.65 8.61 5.06
CA TRP A 231 3.99 9.23 3.78
C TRP A 231 5.16 8.55 3.06
N GLN A 232 6.13 8.04 3.82
CA GLN A 232 7.25 7.30 3.24
C GLN A 232 6.79 6.05 2.46
N ALA A 233 5.76 5.37 2.99
CA ALA A 233 5.13 4.26 2.29
C ALA A 233 4.48 4.69 0.97
N ILE A 234 3.79 5.85 0.95
CA ILE A 234 3.20 6.41 -0.28
C ILE A 234 4.29 6.69 -1.33
N GLU A 235 5.42 7.32 -0.93
CA GLU A 235 6.54 7.58 -1.84
C GLU A 235 7.12 6.28 -2.43
N GLN A 236 7.19 5.21 -1.63
CA GLN A 236 7.65 3.90 -2.09
C GLN A 236 6.64 3.26 -3.05
N LEU A 237 5.35 3.35 -2.75
CA LEU A 237 4.28 2.79 -3.60
C LEU A 237 4.17 3.52 -4.95
N GLY A 238 4.37 4.82 -4.99
CA GLY A 238 4.32 5.61 -6.23
C GLY A 238 5.42 5.33 -7.24
N GLY A 239 6.47 4.60 -6.87
CA GLY A 239 7.55 4.20 -7.78
C GLY A 239 7.44 2.77 -8.29
N ILE A 240 6.39 2.03 -7.93
CA ILE A 240 6.22 0.61 -8.28
C ILE A 240 5.86 0.50 -9.76
N ASP A 241 6.57 -0.39 -10.45
CA ASP A 241 6.30 -0.76 -11.84
C ASP A 241 5.90 -2.24 -11.99
N THR A 242 6.13 -3.03 -10.94
CA THR A 242 5.92 -4.48 -10.97
C THR A 242 5.33 -4.96 -9.64
N LEU A 243 4.28 -5.77 -9.71
CA LEU A 243 3.60 -6.37 -8.57
C LEU A 243 3.65 -7.90 -8.67
N GLN A 244 4.13 -8.58 -7.63
CA GLN A 244 4.05 -10.03 -7.54
C GLN A 244 2.77 -10.43 -6.81
N ILE A 245 2.04 -11.38 -7.39
CA ILE A 245 0.80 -11.95 -6.85
C ILE A 245 0.75 -13.46 -7.08
N ASP A 246 -0.15 -14.14 -6.38
CA ASP A 246 -0.47 -15.54 -6.66
C ASP A 246 -1.63 -15.64 -7.67
N ALA A 247 -1.66 -16.70 -8.47
CA ALA A 247 -2.77 -16.97 -9.39
C ALA A 247 -4.11 -17.13 -8.66
N ASP A 248 -4.10 -17.58 -7.41
CA ASP A 248 -5.28 -17.71 -6.56
C ASP A 248 -5.90 -16.34 -6.20
N ASP A 249 -5.12 -15.25 -6.27
CA ASP A 249 -5.63 -13.90 -6.11
C ASP A 249 -6.41 -13.42 -7.33
N LEU A 250 -6.09 -13.96 -8.50
CA LEU A 250 -6.79 -13.67 -9.76
C LEU A 250 -7.99 -14.58 -9.98
N PHE A 251 -7.87 -15.85 -9.60
CA PHE A 251 -8.90 -16.85 -9.80
C PHE A 251 -9.30 -17.46 -8.46
N THR A 252 -10.47 -17.09 -7.97
CA THR A 252 -11.07 -17.71 -6.78
C THR A 252 -11.54 -19.13 -7.08
N ALA A 253 -11.90 -19.90 -6.06
CA ALA A 253 -12.34 -21.29 -6.19
C ALA A 253 -13.47 -21.52 -7.23
N ASP A 254 -14.34 -20.49 -7.41
CA ASP A 254 -15.46 -20.55 -8.36
C ASP A 254 -15.08 -20.09 -9.79
N SER A 255 -13.84 -19.68 -10.00
CA SER A 255 -13.39 -19.14 -11.29
C SER A 255 -13.02 -20.23 -12.29
N ALA A 256 -12.66 -21.42 -11.84
CA ALA A 256 -12.41 -22.57 -12.71
C ALA A 256 -13.71 -23.36 -12.93
N GLN A 257 -13.97 -23.73 -14.17
CA GLN A 257 -15.15 -24.51 -14.57
C GLN A 257 -14.69 -25.72 -15.36
N LEU A 258 -15.35 -26.86 -15.13
CA LEU A 258 -15.16 -28.06 -15.92
C LEU A 258 -16.14 -28.06 -17.10
N GLU A 259 -15.62 -27.88 -18.30
CA GLU A 259 -16.44 -27.84 -19.55
C GLU A 259 -16.75 -29.23 -20.08
N ASP A 260 -15.75 -30.14 -20.05
CA ASP A 260 -15.92 -31.50 -20.56
C ASP A 260 -14.93 -32.47 -19.89
N ILE A 261 -15.28 -33.75 -19.91
CA ILE A 261 -14.40 -34.87 -19.50
C ILE A 261 -14.39 -35.91 -20.60
N ARG A 262 -13.20 -36.25 -21.09
CA ARG A 262 -13.02 -37.35 -22.03
C ARG A 262 -12.38 -38.53 -21.35
N ILE A 263 -13.03 -39.70 -21.42
CA ILE A 263 -12.54 -40.94 -20.83
C ILE A 263 -11.94 -41.80 -21.95
N PHE A 264 -10.75 -42.31 -21.68
CA PHE A 264 -10.03 -43.18 -22.61
C PHE A 264 -10.22 -44.65 -22.24
N LYS A 265 -9.76 -45.54 -23.13
CA LYS A 265 -9.95 -46.99 -22.99
C LYS A 265 -9.37 -47.49 -21.65
N GLY A 266 -10.20 -48.15 -20.88
CA GLY A 266 -9.85 -48.65 -19.54
C GLY A 266 -10.14 -47.70 -18.39
N GLY A 267 -10.46 -46.42 -18.67
CA GLY A 267 -10.87 -45.46 -17.68
C GLY A 267 -12.33 -45.52 -17.28
N ARG A 268 -12.66 -45.00 -16.10
CA ARG A 268 -14.03 -44.81 -15.60
C ARG A 268 -14.15 -43.39 -15.09
N ILE A 269 -15.26 -42.70 -15.40
CA ILE A 269 -15.48 -41.31 -15.08
C ILE A 269 -15.46 -41.06 -13.56
N ASP A 270 -16.13 -41.93 -12.79
CA ASP A 270 -16.20 -41.86 -11.34
C ASP A 270 -14.79 -41.95 -10.70
N ARG A 271 -13.98 -42.92 -11.16
CA ARG A 271 -12.61 -43.11 -10.70
C ARG A 271 -11.69 -41.97 -11.13
N ALA A 272 -11.81 -41.48 -12.34
CA ALA A 272 -11.04 -40.38 -12.86
C ALA A 272 -11.25 -39.08 -12.00
N ILE A 273 -12.52 -38.79 -11.70
CA ILE A 273 -12.86 -37.65 -10.84
C ILE A 273 -12.29 -37.84 -9.42
N LEU A 274 -12.44 -39.04 -8.82
CA LEU A 274 -11.94 -39.30 -7.50
C LEU A 274 -10.41 -39.22 -7.39
N TYR A 275 -9.67 -39.76 -8.36
CA TYR A 275 -8.22 -39.65 -8.41
C TYR A 275 -7.78 -38.20 -8.57
N ALA A 276 -8.39 -37.46 -9.50
CA ALA A 276 -8.06 -36.04 -9.69
C ALA A 276 -8.37 -35.22 -8.44
N ALA A 277 -9.57 -35.40 -7.86
CA ALA A 277 -9.98 -34.72 -6.63
C ALA A 277 -9.06 -35.06 -5.46
N SER A 278 -8.64 -36.33 -5.29
CA SER A 278 -7.75 -36.74 -4.22
C SER A 278 -6.39 -36.04 -4.31
N VAL A 279 -5.75 -36.08 -5.47
CA VAL A 279 -4.43 -35.46 -5.68
C VAL A 279 -4.51 -33.93 -5.56
N LEU A 280 -5.50 -33.30 -6.20
CA LEU A 280 -5.64 -31.85 -6.20
C LEU A 280 -6.13 -31.30 -4.85
N ASN A 281 -6.78 -32.10 -4.01
CA ASN A 281 -7.14 -31.70 -2.66
C ASN A 281 -5.92 -31.49 -1.76
N GLU A 282 -4.86 -32.24 -1.97
CA GLU A 282 -3.59 -32.10 -1.25
C GLU A 282 -2.68 -31.01 -1.87
N SER A 283 -2.98 -30.55 -3.08
CA SER A 283 -2.27 -29.44 -3.72
C SER A 283 -2.82 -28.07 -3.27
N HIS A 284 -2.16 -27.03 -3.68
CA HIS A 284 -2.65 -25.65 -3.60
C HIS A 284 -3.03 -25.18 -5.01
N GLY A 285 -3.92 -24.23 -5.11
CA GLY A 285 -4.33 -23.64 -6.39
C GLY A 285 -5.84 -23.70 -6.63
N THR A 286 -6.28 -23.04 -7.68
CA THR A 286 -7.72 -22.88 -8.04
C THR A 286 -8.40 -24.21 -8.36
N LEU A 287 -7.65 -25.18 -8.92
CA LEU A 287 -8.16 -26.50 -9.26
C LEU A 287 -8.64 -27.31 -8.05
N LYS A 288 -8.03 -27.10 -6.88
CA LYS A 288 -8.50 -27.69 -5.62
C LYS A 288 -9.97 -27.34 -5.34
N GLY A 289 -10.31 -26.06 -5.46
CA GLY A 289 -11.69 -25.60 -5.27
C GLY A 289 -12.66 -26.24 -6.25
N LEU A 290 -12.30 -26.26 -7.54
CA LEU A 290 -13.12 -26.88 -8.59
C LEU A 290 -13.41 -28.37 -8.30
N PHE A 291 -12.38 -29.15 -8.02
CA PHE A 291 -12.56 -30.59 -7.83
C PHE A 291 -13.27 -30.93 -6.51
N ARG A 292 -13.11 -30.09 -5.47
CA ARG A 292 -13.93 -30.20 -4.24
C ARG A 292 -15.41 -29.97 -4.49
N GLN A 293 -15.76 -28.98 -5.33
CA GLN A 293 -17.15 -28.75 -5.74
C GLN A 293 -17.71 -29.93 -6.54
N ILE A 294 -16.93 -30.49 -7.46
CA ILE A 294 -17.35 -31.64 -8.27
C ILE A 294 -17.68 -32.86 -7.40
N VAL A 295 -16.95 -33.07 -6.30
CA VAL A 295 -17.24 -34.14 -5.32
C VAL A 295 -18.20 -33.68 -4.20
N GLU A 296 -18.90 -32.56 -4.39
CA GLU A 296 -19.88 -32.01 -3.44
C GLU A 296 -19.31 -31.80 -2.02
N GLU A 297 -18.08 -31.36 -1.92
CA GLU A 297 -17.31 -31.17 -0.64
C GLU A 297 -17.13 -32.46 0.17
N ARG A 298 -17.40 -33.61 -0.40
CA ARG A 298 -17.29 -34.92 0.25
C ARG A 298 -15.84 -35.40 0.28
N THR A 299 -15.04 -34.84 1.18
CA THR A 299 -13.65 -35.25 1.36
C THR A 299 -13.49 -36.65 1.97
N ASP A 300 -14.55 -37.20 2.55
CA ASP A 300 -14.61 -38.55 3.13
C ASP A 300 -14.48 -39.68 2.08
N ILE A 301 -14.81 -39.41 0.82
CA ILE A 301 -14.72 -40.39 -0.27
C ILE A 301 -13.37 -40.35 -1.01
N LEU A 302 -12.51 -39.35 -0.72
CA LEU A 302 -11.22 -39.20 -1.38
C LEU A 302 -10.23 -40.28 -0.93
N PHE A 303 -9.38 -40.70 -1.86
CA PHE A 303 -8.31 -41.65 -1.55
C PHE A 303 -7.20 -40.99 -0.75
N PRO A 304 -6.55 -41.72 0.19
CA PRO A 304 -5.34 -41.26 0.81
C PRO A 304 -4.22 -41.06 -0.23
N VAL A 305 -3.60 -39.89 -0.21
CA VAL A 305 -2.51 -39.53 -1.11
C VAL A 305 -1.19 -39.70 -0.40
N LYS A 306 -0.22 -40.32 -1.07
CA LYS A 306 1.15 -40.48 -0.59
C LYS A 306 2.12 -39.98 -1.66
N ASP A 307 3.28 -39.52 -1.21
CA ASP A 307 4.38 -39.11 -2.07
C ASP A 307 3.94 -38.15 -3.18
N LEU A 308 3.21 -37.07 -2.78
CA LEU A 308 2.80 -36.03 -3.70
C LEU A 308 4.01 -35.20 -4.13
N GLU A 309 4.35 -35.25 -5.40
CA GLU A 309 5.38 -34.43 -6.02
C GLU A 309 4.73 -33.44 -7.00
N GLN A 310 5.10 -32.19 -6.88
CA GLN A 310 4.68 -31.13 -7.79
C GLN A 310 5.80 -30.80 -8.77
N HIS A 311 5.50 -30.87 -10.06
CA HIS A 311 6.39 -30.45 -11.16
C HIS A 311 5.86 -29.13 -11.71
N HIS A 312 6.54 -28.03 -11.36
CA HIS A 312 6.09 -26.67 -11.67
C HIS A 312 5.80 -26.46 -13.16
N GLY A 313 4.62 -25.93 -13.48
CA GLY A 313 4.17 -25.72 -14.87
C GLY A 313 3.90 -26.98 -15.68
N LEU A 314 4.05 -28.16 -15.08
CA LEU A 314 3.88 -29.44 -15.74
C LEU A 314 2.75 -30.26 -15.14
N GLY A 315 2.77 -30.55 -13.84
CA GLY A 315 1.75 -31.39 -13.23
C GLY A 315 2.12 -31.92 -11.85
N PHE A 316 1.40 -32.94 -11.45
CA PHE A 316 1.56 -33.63 -10.16
C PHE A 316 1.73 -35.12 -10.37
N SER A 317 2.59 -35.75 -9.54
CA SER A 317 2.63 -37.20 -9.36
C SER A 317 2.29 -37.56 -7.92
N ALA A 318 1.56 -38.63 -7.72
CA ALA A 318 1.20 -39.12 -6.39
C ALA A 318 0.84 -40.60 -6.42
N TRP A 319 0.83 -41.23 -5.23
CA TRP A 319 0.29 -42.57 -5.06
C TRP A 319 -1.07 -42.50 -4.39
N CYS A 320 -2.10 -43.06 -5.04
CA CYS A 320 -3.46 -43.19 -4.53
C CYS A 320 -3.98 -44.61 -4.78
N ASP A 321 -4.54 -45.26 -3.76
CA ASP A 321 -5.14 -46.58 -3.87
C ASP A 321 -4.19 -47.61 -4.58
N ASN A 322 -2.91 -47.59 -4.19
CA ASN A 322 -1.80 -48.38 -4.76
C ASN A 322 -1.54 -48.14 -6.26
N ASN A 323 -2.04 -47.09 -6.84
CA ASN A 323 -1.79 -46.68 -8.21
C ASN A 323 -0.96 -45.41 -8.23
N ARG A 324 0.00 -45.33 -9.17
CA ARG A 324 0.70 -44.07 -9.47
C ARG A 324 -0.24 -43.22 -10.32
N ILE A 325 -0.56 -42.04 -9.81
CA ILE A 325 -1.41 -41.07 -10.49
C ILE A 325 -0.54 -39.95 -11.03
N LEU A 326 -0.73 -39.61 -12.30
CA LEU A 326 -0.11 -38.48 -12.95
C LEU A 326 -1.23 -37.53 -13.41
N ILE A 327 -1.15 -36.26 -13.01
CA ILE A 327 -2.09 -35.22 -13.45
C ILE A 327 -1.29 -34.04 -13.97
N GLY A 328 -1.54 -33.64 -15.21
CA GLY A 328 -0.79 -32.50 -15.76
C GLY A 328 -1.02 -32.25 -17.24
N THR A 329 -0.14 -31.44 -17.80
CA THR A 329 -0.14 -31.06 -19.21
C THR A 329 0.30 -32.21 -20.12
N ARG A 330 0.05 -32.10 -21.44
CA ARG A 330 0.58 -33.01 -22.45
C ARG A 330 2.06 -33.24 -22.27
N ARG A 331 2.85 -32.16 -22.19
CA ARG A 331 4.29 -32.22 -22.05
C ARG A 331 4.75 -33.06 -20.86
N TYR A 332 4.04 -32.95 -19.73
CA TYR A 332 4.37 -33.71 -18.53
C TYR A 332 4.14 -35.22 -18.74
N LEU A 333 3.00 -35.61 -19.28
CA LEU A 333 2.68 -37.01 -19.47
C LEU A 333 3.55 -37.67 -20.56
N GLU A 334 3.93 -36.91 -21.60
CA GLU A 334 4.90 -37.39 -22.61
C GLU A 334 6.29 -37.65 -21.99
N GLN A 335 6.76 -36.76 -21.09
CA GLN A 335 8.02 -36.97 -20.35
C GLN A 335 7.96 -38.22 -19.46
N GLU A 336 6.79 -38.53 -18.91
CA GLU A 336 6.55 -39.74 -18.11
C GLU A 336 6.27 -40.99 -18.96
N GLY A 337 6.32 -40.88 -20.29
CA GLY A 337 6.15 -41.98 -21.20
C GLY A 337 4.72 -42.49 -21.37
N VAL A 338 3.72 -41.68 -21.04
CA VAL A 338 2.30 -42.03 -21.21
C VAL A 338 1.88 -41.79 -22.66
N PRO A 339 1.29 -42.80 -23.37
CA PRO A 339 0.75 -42.58 -24.71
C PRO A 339 -0.42 -41.61 -24.69
N LEU A 340 -0.35 -40.55 -25.50
CA LEU A 340 -1.38 -39.51 -25.62
C LEU A 340 -2.01 -39.50 -27.01
N PRO A 341 -3.23 -38.98 -27.17
CA PRO A 341 -3.82 -38.73 -28.48
C PRO A 341 -3.03 -37.66 -29.25
N ASP A 342 -3.26 -37.60 -30.56
CA ASP A 342 -2.62 -36.62 -31.43
C ASP A 342 -2.90 -35.17 -30.99
N GLU A 343 -2.00 -34.26 -31.28
CA GLU A 343 -2.16 -32.83 -30.93
C GLU A 343 -3.42 -32.22 -31.55
N GLU A 344 -3.80 -32.69 -32.74
CA GLU A 344 -5.04 -32.24 -33.41
C GLU A 344 -6.29 -32.55 -32.58
N TYR A 345 -6.32 -33.72 -31.90
CA TYR A 345 -7.39 -34.08 -30.98
C TYR A 345 -7.47 -33.11 -29.79
N GLU A 346 -6.31 -32.73 -29.23
CA GLU A 346 -6.24 -31.74 -28.14
C GLU A 346 -6.72 -30.37 -28.61
N MET A 347 -6.21 -29.88 -29.74
CA MET A 347 -6.61 -28.58 -30.31
C MET A 347 -8.12 -28.51 -30.60
N GLN A 348 -8.73 -29.59 -31.07
CA GLN A 348 -10.16 -29.63 -31.29
C GLN A 348 -10.96 -29.46 -29.97
N HIS A 349 -10.53 -30.10 -28.88
CA HIS A 349 -11.22 -30.06 -27.60
C HIS A 349 -10.89 -28.81 -26.80
N SER A 350 -9.69 -28.25 -26.96
CA SER A 350 -9.31 -26.99 -26.35
C SER A 350 -9.82 -25.74 -27.07
N LYS A 351 -10.61 -25.93 -28.16
CA LYS A 351 -11.06 -24.82 -29.02
C LYS A 351 -9.89 -23.94 -29.49
N ASN A 352 -8.86 -24.56 -30.04
CA ASN A 352 -7.61 -23.91 -30.47
C ASN A 352 -6.84 -23.20 -29.34
N GLY A 353 -6.88 -23.73 -28.13
CA GLY A 353 -6.13 -23.23 -27.00
C GLY A 353 -6.87 -22.22 -26.11
N GLU A 354 -8.16 -21.94 -26.39
CA GLU A 354 -8.99 -21.11 -25.49
C GLU A 354 -9.30 -21.80 -24.15
N LEU A 355 -9.37 -23.13 -24.16
CA LEU A 355 -9.63 -23.96 -23.00
C LEU A 355 -8.38 -24.70 -22.57
N GLN A 356 -8.20 -24.86 -21.26
CA GLN A 356 -7.08 -25.60 -20.69
C GLN A 356 -7.36 -27.10 -20.70
N ILE A 357 -6.33 -27.87 -20.99
CA ILE A 357 -6.36 -29.33 -20.97
C ILE A 357 -5.52 -29.86 -19.82
N LEU A 358 -6.12 -30.73 -19.04
CA LEU A 358 -5.47 -31.45 -17.95
C LEU A 358 -5.65 -32.95 -18.14
N TYR A 359 -4.57 -33.66 -18.29
CA TYR A 359 -4.59 -35.14 -18.47
C TYR A 359 -4.45 -35.85 -17.13
N LEU A 360 -5.10 -36.99 -17.01
CA LEU A 360 -4.98 -37.93 -15.91
C LEU A 360 -4.51 -39.29 -16.42
N ALA A 361 -3.41 -39.79 -15.92
CA ALA A 361 -2.94 -41.14 -16.13
C ALA A 361 -2.89 -41.91 -14.83
N VAL A 362 -3.20 -43.22 -14.90
CA VAL A 362 -3.17 -44.13 -13.77
C VAL A 362 -2.27 -45.32 -14.15
N SER A 363 -1.19 -45.50 -13.35
CA SER A 363 -0.22 -46.56 -13.56
C SER A 363 0.31 -46.63 -15.00
N GLY A 364 0.62 -45.49 -15.60
CA GLY A 364 1.18 -45.31 -16.93
C GLY A 364 0.17 -45.38 -18.09
N ASN A 365 -1.13 -45.55 -17.82
CA ASN A 365 -2.17 -45.57 -18.82
C ASN A 365 -3.03 -44.29 -18.77
N LEU A 366 -3.28 -43.67 -19.90
CA LEU A 366 -4.14 -42.52 -19.99
C LEU A 366 -5.59 -42.91 -19.66
N HIS A 367 -6.16 -42.27 -18.62
CA HIS A 367 -7.51 -42.52 -18.15
C HIS A 367 -8.50 -41.43 -18.55
N ALA A 368 -8.11 -40.18 -18.41
CA ALA A 368 -9.01 -39.07 -18.68
C ALA A 368 -8.28 -37.82 -19.18
N MET A 369 -9.06 -36.97 -19.82
CA MET A 369 -8.70 -35.62 -20.19
C MET A 369 -9.81 -34.67 -19.67
N PHE A 370 -9.45 -33.73 -18.82
CA PHE A 370 -10.37 -32.71 -18.35
C PHE A 370 -10.19 -31.45 -19.19
N VAL A 371 -11.29 -30.89 -19.65
CA VAL A 371 -11.31 -29.62 -20.38
C VAL A 371 -11.79 -28.53 -19.42
N LEU A 372 -10.96 -27.58 -19.14
CA LEU A 372 -11.17 -26.58 -18.11
C LEU A 372 -11.29 -25.18 -18.72
N LYS A 373 -12.06 -24.33 -18.08
CA LYS A 373 -12.18 -22.90 -18.40
C LYS A 373 -12.00 -22.06 -17.15
N TYR A 374 -11.16 -21.05 -17.26
CA TYR A 374 -11.02 -20.04 -16.21
C TYR A 374 -11.83 -18.80 -16.58
N VAL A 375 -12.68 -18.34 -15.68
CA VAL A 375 -13.54 -17.17 -15.87
C VAL A 375 -13.10 -16.05 -14.95
N GLY A 376 -12.81 -14.89 -15.51
CA GLY A 376 -12.37 -13.73 -14.76
C GLY A 376 -13.46 -13.12 -13.88
N GLY A 377 -13.12 -12.82 -12.62
CA GLY A 377 -14.00 -12.16 -11.65
C GLY A 377 -14.10 -10.65 -11.90
N ARG A 378 -15.30 -10.06 -11.71
CA ARG A 378 -15.51 -8.60 -11.91
C ARG A 378 -14.67 -7.73 -10.99
N ASN A 379 -14.49 -8.12 -9.74
CA ASN A 379 -13.69 -7.35 -8.76
C ASN A 379 -12.20 -7.37 -9.11
N VAL A 380 -11.71 -8.53 -9.55
CA VAL A 380 -10.33 -8.67 -10.03
C VAL A 380 -10.13 -7.85 -11.31
N ALA A 381 -11.07 -7.90 -12.26
CA ALA A 381 -11.01 -7.11 -13.49
C ALA A 381 -10.91 -5.60 -13.22
N ARG A 382 -11.61 -5.09 -12.19
CA ARG A 382 -11.48 -3.68 -11.78
C ARG A 382 -10.09 -3.37 -11.23
N GLY A 383 -9.54 -4.24 -10.39
CA GLY A 383 -8.19 -4.08 -9.87
C GLY A 383 -7.14 -4.11 -10.98
N LEU A 384 -7.27 -5.04 -11.95
CA LEU A 384 -6.39 -5.11 -13.11
C LEU A 384 -6.47 -3.86 -13.99
N ALA A 385 -7.65 -3.26 -14.14
CA ALA A 385 -7.80 -1.99 -14.85
C ALA A 385 -7.07 -0.83 -14.15
N VAL A 386 -7.01 -0.81 -12.82
CA VAL A 386 -6.20 0.15 -12.06
C VAL A 386 -4.72 -0.06 -12.36
N LEU A 387 -4.23 -1.30 -12.27
CA LEU A 387 -2.82 -1.61 -12.53
C LEU A 387 -2.41 -1.30 -13.99
N GLN A 388 -3.29 -1.57 -14.94
CA GLN A 388 -3.08 -1.24 -16.35
C GLN A 388 -2.95 0.28 -16.56
N LYS A 389 -3.80 1.07 -15.91
CA LYS A 389 -3.76 2.54 -15.99
C LYS A 389 -2.45 3.10 -15.43
N GLU A 390 -1.95 2.54 -14.35
CA GLU A 390 -0.68 2.93 -13.72
C GLU A 390 0.55 2.26 -14.36
N ASN A 391 0.38 1.48 -15.44
CA ASN A 391 1.42 0.71 -16.15
C ASN A 391 2.20 -0.26 -15.24
N ILE A 392 1.52 -0.85 -14.25
CA ILE A 392 2.08 -1.85 -13.35
C ILE A 392 1.96 -3.23 -13.98
N ARG A 393 3.09 -3.92 -14.12
CA ARG A 393 3.16 -5.31 -14.60
C ARG A 393 2.91 -6.30 -13.48
N LEU A 394 2.45 -7.49 -13.82
CA LEU A 394 2.19 -8.56 -12.87
C LEU A 394 3.14 -9.73 -13.08
N LEU A 395 3.80 -10.12 -12.01
CA LEU A 395 4.53 -11.38 -11.88
C LEU A 395 3.65 -12.36 -11.10
N VAL A 396 3.20 -13.40 -11.76
CA VAL A 396 2.23 -14.35 -11.20
C VAL A 396 2.94 -15.64 -10.82
N THR A 397 2.88 -16.00 -9.53
CA THR A 397 3.19 -17.36 -9.08
C THR A 397 1.97 -18.23 -9.31
N CYS A 398 2.16 -19.38 -9.94
CA CYS A 398 1.08 -20.27 -10.27
C CYS A 398 1.43 -21.72 -9.94
N GLN A 399 0.52 -22.41 -9.28
CA GLN A 399 0.64 -23.83 -8.99
C GLN A 399 -0.17 -24.71 -9.94
N ASP A 400 -1.17 -24.14 -10.59
CA ASP A 400 -1.98 -24.87 -11.59
C ASP A 400 -1.17 -25.10 -12.87
N PRO A 401 -0.90 -26.34 -13.25
CA PRO A 401 0.03 -26.66 -14.33
C PRO A 401 -0.48 -26.22 -15.71
N SER A 402 -1.80 -26.14 -15.90
CA SER A 402 -2.41 -25.77 -17.17
C SER A 402 -2.65 -24.28 -17.37
N LEU A 403 -2.43 -23.45 -16.33
CA LEU A 403 -2.68 -22.02 -16.38
C LEU A 403 -1.42 -21.28 -16.86
N THR A 404 -1.54 -20.56 -17.97
CA THR A 404 -0.45 -19.79 -18.58
C THR A 404 -0.75 -18.29 -18.61
N ALA A 405 0.26 -17.47 -18.87
CA ALA A 405 0.07 -16.03 -19.06
C ALA A 405 -0.97 -15.70 -20.14
N HIS A 406 -1.00 -16.48 -21.23
CA HIS A 406 -2.00 -16.33 -22.29
C HIS A 406 -3.44 -16.50 -21.77
N HIS A 407 -3.70 -17.56 -20.99
CA HIS A 407 -5.04 -17.81 -20.43
C HIS A 407 -5.49 -16.71 -19.46
N ILE A 408 -4.56 -16.16 -18.65
CA ILE A 408 -4.87 -15.03 -17.75
C ILE A 408 -5.19 -13.77 -18.56
N THR A 409 -4.39 -13.50 -19.59
CA THR A 409 -4.56 -12.35 -20.47
C THR A 409 -5.92 -12.41 -21.20
N GLU A 410 -6.28 -13.56 -21.74
CA GLU A 410 -7.58 -13.78 -22.40
C GLU A 410 -8.76 -13.66 -21.43
N ALA A 411 -8.68 -14.29 -20.24
CA ALA A 411 -9.75 -14.26 -19.25
C ALA A 411 -10.14 -12.84 -18.81
N TYR A 412 -9.15 -11.93 -18.77
CA TYR A 412 -9.34 -10.55 -18.34
C TYR A 412 -9.20 -9.52 -19.45
N ARG A 413 -8.94 -9.94 -20.70
CA ARG A 413 -8.72 -9.08 -21.88
C ARG A 413 -7.65 -8.03 -21.64
N LEU A 414 -6.51 -8.45 -21.13
CA LEU A 414 -5.39 -7.58 -20.81
C LEU A 414 -4.47 -7.37 -22.03
N PRO A 415 -3.68 -6.29 -22.06
CA PRO A 415 -2.65 -6.11 -23.09
C PRO A 415 -1.55 -7.17 -22.96
N GLU A 416 -0.97 -7.57 -24.08
CA GLU A 416 0.17 -8.48 -24.13
C GLU A 416 1.35 -7.90 -23.34
N GLY A 417 2.07 -8.75 -22.61
CA GLY A 417 3.24 -8.38 -21.82
C GLY A 417 2.94 -7.78 -20.43
N MET A 418 1.65 -7.61 -20.08
CA MET A 418 1.28 -7.17 -18.72
C MET A 418 1.46 -8.29 -17.69
N ILE A 419 1.28 -9.54 -18.07
CA ILE A 419 1.35 -10.73 -17.21
C ILE A 419 2.57 -11.56 -17.57
N THR A 420 3.34 -11.93 -16.54
CA THR A 420 4.42 -12.91 -16.63
C THR A 420 4.18 -13.99 -15.58
N VAL A 421 4.03 -15.24 -15.98
CA VAL A 421 3.97 -16.38 -15.05
C VAL A 421 5.40 -16.81 -14.73
N LEU A 422 5.74 -16.82 -13.45
CA LEU A 422 7.09 -17.12 -12.97
C LEU A 422 7.41 -18.62 -13.09
N ASP A 423 8.67 -18.92 -13.39
CA ASP A 423 9.18 -20.29 -13.39
C ASP A 423 9.56 -20.77 -11.98
N GLN A 424 9.98 -22.05 -11.89
CA GLN A 424 10.35 -22.68 -10.61
C GLN A 424 11.54 -21.99 -9.93
N GLU A 425 12.51 -21.53 -10.70
CA GLU A 425 13.71 -20.86 -10.17
C GLU A 425 13.35 -19.52 -9.55
N GLN A 426 12.51 -18.75 -10.24
CA GLN A 426 11.98 -17.45 -9.77
C GLN A 426 11.09 -17.62 -8.52
N CYS A 427 10.20 -18.61 -8.52
CA CYS A 427 9.38 -18.95 -7.36
C CYS A 427 10.24 -19.34 -6.14
N ASN A 428 11.30 -20.12 -6.37
CA ASN A 428 12.25 -20.50 -5.32
C ASN A 428 13.04 -19.28 -4.81
N ALA A 429 13.43 -18.37 -5.69
CA ALA A 429 14.09 -17.12 -5.31
C ALA A 429 13.20 -16.24 -4.41
N ILE A 430 11.90 -16.14 -4.71
CA ILE A 430 10.94 -15.42 -3.85
C ILE A 430 10.84 -16.07 -2.45
N LYS A 431 10.76 -17.41 -2.40
CA LYS A 431 10.68 -18.15 -1.12
C LYS A 431 11.98 -18.09 -0.32
N ALA A 432 13.12 -18.03 -0.99
CA ALA A 432 14.46 -17.98 -0.36
C ALA A 432 14.86 -16.54 0.03
N ALA A 433 14.18 -15.52 -0.49
CA ALA A 433 14.51 -14.13 -0.19
C ALA A 433 14.40 -13.87 1.32
N PRO A 434 15.45 -13.34 1.95
CA PRO A 434 15.46 -13.10 3.39
C PRO A 434 14.37 -12.10 3.77
N GLU A 435 13.68 -12.37 4.87
CA GLU A 435 12.87 -11.36 5.56
C GLU A 435 13.86 -10.42 6.27
N ASP A 436 14.08 -9.23 5.71
CA ASP A 436 14.90 -8.23 6.37
C ASP A 436 14.07 -7.62 7.53
N PRO A 437 14.54 -7.68 8.78
CA PRO A 437 13.83 -7.04 9.90
C PRO A 437 13.72 -5.51 9.74
N GLU A 438 14.53 -4.90 8.87
CA GLU A 438 14.44 -3.48 8.51
C GLU A 438 13.51 -3.22 7.30
N ASP A 439 12.89 -4.23 6.72
CA ASP A 439 11.94 -4.07 5.64
C ASP A 439 10.67 -3.39 6.16
N THR A 440 10.57 -2.10 5.85
CA THR A 440 9.37 -1.32 6.16
C THR A 440 8.22 -1.74 5.27
N CYS A 441 7.09 -2.12 5.87
CA CYS A 441 5.88 -2.43 5.16
C CYS A 441 5.35 -1.19 4.43
N CYS A 442 5.18 -1.28 3.11
CA CYS A 442 4.65 -0.17 2.31
C CYS A 442 3.12 -0.09 2.37
N MET A 443 2.46 -1.22 2.57
CA MET A 443 1.00 -1.32 2.69
C MET A 443 0.63 -2.58 3.43
N ILE A 444 -0.39 -2.50 4.25
CA ILE A 444 -1.04 -3.63 4.92
C ILE A 444 -2.40 -3.81 4.25
N HIS A 445 -2.74 -5.02 3.84
CA HIS A 445 -3.99 -5.29 3.14
C HIS A 445 -4.56 -6.66 3.50
N LEU A 446 -5.88 -6.82 3.32
CA LEU A 446 -6.51 -8.13 3.41
C LEU A 446 -5.98 -9.05 2.29
N LYS A 447 -6.01 -10.35 2.53
CA LYS A 447 -5.68 -11.36 1.51
C LYS A 447 -6.76 -11.36 0.42
N ALA A 448 -6.81 -10.28 -0.36
CA ALA A 448 -7.75 -10.08 -1.46
C ALA A 448 -7.13 -9.12 -2.47
N PHE A 449 -7.17 -9.48 -3.74
CA PHE A 449 -6.64 -8.65 -4.83
C PHE A 449 -7.26 -7.23 -4.87
N ALA A 450 -8.56 -7.12 -4.58
CA ALA A 450 -9.25 -5.84 -4.51
C ALA A 450 -8.74 -4.94 -3.38
N SER A 451 -8.33 -5.51 -2.25
CA SER A 451 -7.73 -4.76 -1.15
C SER A 451 -6.36 -4.21 -1.52
N LEU A 452 -5.51 -5.04 -2.12
CA LEU A 452 -4.19 -4.66 -2.60
C LEU A 452 -4.27 -3.53 -3.64
N THR A 453 -5.05 -3.72 -4.71
CA THR A 453 -5.17 -2.75 -5.80
C THR A 453 -5.89 -1.46 -5.38
N GLY A 454 -6.90 -1.58 -4.52
CA GLY A 454 -7.59 -0.41 -3.96
C GLY A 454 -6.70 0.41 -3.02
N GLY A 455 -5.82 -0.23 -2.25
CA GLY A 455 -4.80 0.43 -1.44
C GLY A 455 -3.77 1.18 -2.29
N LEU A 456 -3.29 0.56 -3.39
CA LEU A 456 -2.42 1.23 -4.37
C LEU A 456 -3.08 2.46 -4.99
N GLN A 457 -4.34 2.34 -5.39
CA GLN A 457 -5.10 3.47 -5.94
C GLN A 457 -5.26 4.61 -4.92
N ALA A 458 -5.53 4.30 -3.65
CA ALA A 458 -5.63 5.30 -2.60
C ALA A 458 -4.29 6.02 -2.37
N ALA A 459 -3.17 5.30 -2.40
CA ALA A 459 -1.83 5.87 -2.27
C ALA A 459 -1.48 6.79 -3.45
N ASP A 460 -1.78 6.37 -4.70
CA ASP A 460 -1.56 7.18 -5.90
C ASP A 460 -2.39 8.49 -5.85
N GLN A 461 -3.67 8.40 -5.50
CA GLN A 461 -4.51 9.59 -5.35
C GLN A 461 -3.97 10.57 -4.29
N ALA A 462 -3.43 10.06 -3.18
CA ALA A 462 -2.84 10.89 -2.15
C ALA A 462 -1.55 11.57 -2.64
N GLN A 463 -0.71 10.87 -3.37
CA GLN A 463 0.53 11.40 -3.95
C GLN A 463 0.25 12.49 -5.00
N ASN A 464 -0.72 12.26 -5.88
CA ASN A 464 -1.14 13.21 -6.89
C ASN A 464 -1.74 14.48 -6.26
N ALA A 465 -2.50 14.34 -5.17
CA ALA A 465 -3.07 15.49 -4.45
C ALA A 465 -2.01 16.34 -3.74
N GLU A 466 -0.85 15.78 -3.37
CA GLU A 466 0.26 16.57 -2.79
C GLU A 466 1.14 17.24 -3.84
N SER A 467 1.22 16.67 -5.04
CA SER A 467 2.03 17.20 -6.14
C SER A 467 1.35 18.36 -6.87
N SER A 468 0.03 18.46 -6.81
CA SER A 468 -0.80 19.55 -7.36
C SER A 468 -0.89 20.75 -6.44
#